data_2655c2dfb57b15354d65b5abda8fee4e
#
_entry.id   2655c2dfb57b15354d65b5abda8fee4e
#
_cell.length_a   1.000
_cell.length_b   1.000
_cell.length_c   1.000
_cell.angle_alpha   90.00
_cell.angle_beta   90.00
_cell.angle_gamma   90.00
#
_symmetry.space_group_name_H-M   'P 1'
#
loop_
_entity.id
_entity.type
_entity.pdbx_description
1 polymer ?
#
loop_
_entity_poly.entity_id
_entity_poly.type
_entity_poly.pdbx_seq_one_letter_code
_entity_poly.pdbx_strand_id
1 'polypeptide(L)'
;MLPLCLSGIQSQFFISSIQVEARTVGWVALALSHSKSIQDADIVIGWVSEGGQAELKDFHSRDGRTVEEDHSQDYELVVGYEDEGVTVLRFRRKIETCDRDFDLPVTNDTFRVIWAYSESDPRAGALPVWSDLERAGGRHI
;
A
#
# COMPACT_ATOMS: atom_id res chain seq x y z
N MET A 1 -24.97 -9.95 -4.54
CA MET A 1 -25.52 -8.63 -4.19
C MET A 1 -24.37 -7.63 -4.23
N LEU A 2 -24.40 -6.71 -5.16
CA LEU A 2 -23.38 -5.66 -5.26
C LEU A 2 -23.66 -4.63 -4.16
N PRO A 3 -22.72 -4.35 -3.27
CA PRO A 3 -22.91 -3.28 -2.32
C PRO A 3 -23.02 -1.97 -3.07
N LEU A 4 -24.05 -1.23 -2.74
CA LEU A 4 -24.29 0.09 -3.29
C LEU A 4 -23.30 1.07 -2.63
N CYS A 5 -22.34 1.54 -3.39
CA CYS A 5 -21.58 2.73 -3.03
C CYS A 5 -22.51 3.94 -3.11
N LEU A 6 -23.39 4.10 -2.14
CA LEU A 6 -24.24 5.27 -2.02
C LEU A 6 -23.43 6.39 -1.37
N SER A 7 -23.36 7.50 -2.06
CA SER A 7 -22.87 8.75 -1.50
C SER A 7 -23.77 9.15 -0.31
N GLY A 8 -23.27 8.97 0.91
CA GLY A 8 -23.92 9.53 2.09
C GLY A 8 -23.91 8.72 3.37
N ILE A 9 -23.80 7.39 3.35
CA ILE A 9 -23.69 6.56 4.57
C ILE A 9 -22.70 5.45 4.28
N GLN A 10 -21.43 5.72 4.49
CA GLN A 10 -20.39 4.69 4.45
C GLN A 10 -20.29 4.04 5.82
N SER A 11 -20.86 2.85 5.97
CA SER A 11 -20.40 1.93 6.99
C SER A 11 -18.99 1.50 6.59
N GLN A 12 -18.00 2.19 7.13
CA GLN A 12 -16.59 1.92 6.83
C GLN A 12 -16.17 0.68 7.61
N PHE A 13 -16.26 -0.48 6.97
CA PHE A 13 -15.68 -1.70 7.51
C PHE A 13 -14.20 -1.75 7.10
N PHE A 14 -13.33 -1.86 8.09
CA PHE A 14 -11.90 -2.06 7.88
C PHE A 14 -11.53 -3.50 8.20
N ILE A 15 -10.57 -4.04 7.47
CA ILE A 15 -9.89 -5.26 7.89
C ILE A 15 -9.02 -4.97 9.12
N SER A 16 -8.67 -6.02 9.85
CA SER A 16 -7.70 -5.94 10.94
C SER A 16 -6.43 -5.21 10.48
N SER A 17 -5.80 -4.50 11.39
CA SER A 17 -4.60 -3.74 11.08
C SER A 17 -3.49 -4.65 10.53
N ILE A 18 -2.83 -4.17 9.48
CA ILE A 18 -1.63 -4.78 8.90
C ILE A 18 -0.44 -4.02 9.46
N GLN A 19 0.57 -4.74 9.94
CA GLN A 19 1.84 -4.16 10.35
C GLN A 19 2.95 -4.66 9.45
N VAL A 20 3.75 -3.74 8.96
CA VAL A 20 4.93 -4.00 8.15
C VAL A 20 6.15 -3.49 8.90
N GLU A 21 7.18 -4.30 8.98
CA GLU A 21 8.48 -3.94 9.55
C GLU A 21 9.56 -4.23 8.51
N ALA A 22 10.38 -3.25 8.23
CA ALA A 22 11.47 -3.39 7.26
C ALA A 22 12.76 -2.74 7.78
N ARG A 23 13.88 -3.42 7.57
CA ARG A 23 15.21 -2.88 7.90
C ARG A 23 15.63 -1.86 6.84
N THR A 24 15.01 -0.73 6.89
CA THR A 24 15.30 0.42 6.03
C THR A 24 14.88 1.70 6.73
N VAL A 25 15.43 2.81 6.31
CA VAL A 25 14.98 4.17 6.67
C VAL A 25 14.31 4.86 5.48
N GLY A 26 14.11 4.16 4.40
CA GLY A 26 13.39 4.64 3.23
C GLY A 26 11.93 4.17 3.17
N TRP A 27 11.35 4.21 2.00
CA TRP A 27 9.96 3.78 1.82
C TRP A 27 9.79 2.26 1.82
N VAL A 28 8.64 1.82 2.24
CA VAL A 28 8.21 0.41 2.24
C VAL A 28 6.90 0.29 1.50
N ALA A 29 6.77 -0.71 0.64
CA ALA A 29 5.59 -0.97 -0.16
C ALA A 29 5.06 -2.38 0.06
N LEU A 30 3.74 -2.50 0.02
CA LEU A 30 3.01 -3.74 0.01
C LEU A 30 2.00 -3.71 -1.14
N ALA A 31 1.99 -4.74 -1.96
CA ALA A 31 1.05 -4.89 -3.05
C ALA A 31 0.22 -6.15 -2.89
N LEU A 32 -1.08 -6.03 -3.10
CA LEU A 32 -2.02 -7.14 -3.22
C LEU A 32 -2.27 -7.40 -4.70
N SER A 33 -1.99 -8.60 -5.17
CA SER A 33 -2.11 -8.94 -6.58
C SER A 33 -2.67 -10.34 -6.80
N HIS A 34 -3.37 -10.54 -7.88
CA HIS A 34 -3.79 -11.86 -8.35
C HIS A 34 -2.72 -12.54 -9.22
N SER A 35 -1.66 -11.82 -9.58
CA SER A 35 -0.57 -12.31 -10.43
C SER A 35 0.78 -12.26 -9.74
N LYS A 36 1.83 -12.69 -10.43
CA LYS A 36 3.22 -12.59 -9.92
C LYS A 36 3.84 -11.21 -10.09
N SER A 37 3.11 -10.29 -10.70
CA SER A 37 3.57 -8.92 -10.96
C SER A 37 2.69 -7.91 -10.25
N ILE A 38 3.13 -6.66 -10.25
CA ILE A 38 2.32 -5.55 -9.74
C ILE A 38 1.31 -5.03 -10.78
N GLN A 39 1.21 -5.65 -11.96
CA GLN A 39 0.19 -5.28 -12.92
C GLN A 39 -1.21 -5.51 -12.32
N ASP A 40 -2.04 -4.49 -12.38
CA ASP A 40 -3.38 -4.46 -11.79
C ASP A 40 -3.40 -4.75 -10.28
N ALA A 41 -2.27 -4.51 -9.61
CA ALA A 41 -2.17 -4.66 -8.16
C ALA A 41 -2.65 -3.40 -7.43
N ASP A 42 -3.17 -3.63 -6.25
CA ASP A 42 -3.46 -2.62 -5.25
C ASP A 42 -2.22 -2.46 -4.35
N ILE A 43 -1.65 -1.26 -4.33
CA ILE A 43 -0.34 -1.00 -3.75
C ILE A 43 -0.46 0.08 -2.68
N VAL A 44 0.10 -0.16 -1.52
CA VAL A 44 0.29 0.83 -0.48
C VAL A 44 1.78 1.09 -0.27
N ILE A 45 2.16 2.35 -0.20
CA ILE A 45 3.55 2.76 0.05
C ILE A 45 3.57 3.73 1.22
N GLY A 46 4.45 3.47 2.18
CA GLY A 46 4.62 4.32 3.33
C GLY A 46 6.09 4.59 3.65
N TRP A 47 6.34 5.67 4.33
CA TRP A 47 7.66 6.08 4.80
C TRP A 47 7.54 6.97 6.03
N VAL A 48 8.66 7.15 6.71
CA VAL A 48 8.78 8.09 7.82
C VAL A 48 9.83 9.11 7.44
N SER A 49 9.42 10.37 7.34
CA SER A 49 10.34 11.45 6.97
C SER A 49 11.42 11.68 8.04
N GLU A 50 12.49 12.37 7.67
CA GLU A 50 13.59 12.72 8.59
C GLU A 50 13.10 13.43 9.86
N GLY A 51 12.00 14.18 9.76
CA GLY A 51 11.35 14.81 10.91
C GLY A 51 10.50 13.88 11.78
N GLY A 52 10.43 12.58 11.47
CA GLY A 52 9.64 11.59 12.19
C GLY A 52 8.17 11.54 11.82
N GLN A 53 7.76 12.24 10.76
CA GLN A 53 6.38 12.20 10.28
C GLN A 53 6.18 11.01 9.36
N ALA A 54 5.23 10.15 9.70
CA ALA A 54 4.85 9.02 8.87
C ALA A 54 3.83 9.42 7.81
N GLU A 55 4.03 8.91 6.62
CA GLU A 55 3.11 9.07 5.48
C GLU A 55 2.78 7.70 4.88
N LEU A 56 1.56 7.57 4.40
CA LEU A 56 1.06 6.38 3.73
C LEU A 56 0.17 6.81 2.57
N LYS A 57 0.38 6.22 1.41
CA LYS A 57 -0.41 6.52 0.22
C LYS A 57 -0.78 5.26 -0.54
N ASP A 58 -1.92 5.32 -1.18
CA ASP A 58 -2.50 4.29 -2.01
C ASP A 58 -2.14 4.51 -3.48
N PHE A 59 -1.71 3.45 -4.15
CA PHE A 59 -1.25 3.46 -5.53
C PHE A 59 -1.79 2.25 -6.29
N HIS A 60 -1.69 2.33 -7.59
CA HIS A 60 -1.96 1.22 -8.50
C HIS A 60 -0.92 1.17 -9.63
N SER A 61 -0.88 0.06 -10.34
CA SER A 61 -0.08 -0.09 -11.55
C SER A 61 -0.87 -0.83 -12.62
N ARG A 62 -1.02 -0.22 -13.80
CA ARG A 62 -1.72 -0.83 -14.94
C ARG A 62 -0.79 -1.66 -15.81
N ASP A 63 0.44 -1.19 -15.97
CA ASP A 63 1.44 -1.79 -16.87
C ASP A 63 2.40 -2.76 -16.16
N GLY A 64 2.32 -2.86 -14.84
CA GLY A 64 3.22 -3.66 -14.03
C GLY A 64 4.62 -3.05 -13.82
N ARG A 65 4.80 -1.79 -14.19
CA ARG A 65 6.08 -1.07 -14.08
C ARG A 65 5.95 0.29 -13.44
N THR A 66 4.96 1.08 -13.89
CA THR A 66 4.70 2.42 -13.42
C THR A 66 3.68 2.38 -12.27
N VAL A 67 3.99 3.05 -11.20
CA VAL A 67 3.13 3.18 -10.02
C VAL A 67 2.50 4.57 -10.03
N GLU A 68 1.19 4.64 -9.98
CA GLU A 68 0.40 5.87 -9.99
C GLU A 68 -0.38 6.03 -8.71
N GLU A 69 -0.41 7.23 -8.15
CA GLU A 69 -1.19 7.54 -6.93
C GLU A 69 -2.69 7.48 -7.23
N ASP A 70 -3.44 6.81 -6.36
CA ASP A 70 -4.89 6.71 -6.50
C ASP A 70 -5.59 8.01 -6.10
N HIS A 71 -6.67 8.33 -6.80
CA HIS A 71 -7.51 9.47 -6.44
C HIS A 71 -8.23 9.25 -5.11
N SER A 72 -8.60 8.01 -4.82
CA SER A 72 -9.21 7.62 -3.55
C SER A 72 -8.18 6.93 -2.68
N GLN A 73 -8.01 7.40 -1.45
CA GLN A 73 -7.08 6.82 -0.48
C GLN A 73 -7.86 5.91 0.47
N ASP A 74 -7.73 4.61 0.31
CA ASP A 74 -8.50 3.59 1.01
C ASP A 74 -7.74 2.88 2.13
N TYR A 75 -6.49 3.28 2.34
CA TYR A 75 -5.68 2.89 3.48
C TYR A 75 -5.62 4.00 4.51
N GLU A 76 -5.67 3.64 5.77
CA GLU A 76 -5.54 4.56 6.90
C GLU A 76 -4.33 4.19 7.74
N LEU A 77 -3.41 5.13 7.90
CA LEU A 77 -2.25 4.96 8.76
C LEU A 77 -2.68 5.02 10.22
N VAL A 78 -2.32 4.01 10.99
CA VAL A 78 -2.57 3.94 12.43
C VAL A 78 -1.33 4.41 13.21
N VAL A 79 -0.17 3.87 12.86
CA VAL A 79 1.12 4.20 13.50
C VAL A 79 2.22 4.05 12.45
N GLY A 80 3.17 4.97 12.47
CA GLY A 80 4.39 4.86 11.68
C GLY A 80 5.56 5.50 12.43
N TYR A 81 6.67 4.80 12.49
CA TYR A 81 7.90 5.29 13.12
C TYR A 81 9.13 4.54 12.60
N GLU A 82 10.27 5.13 12.82
CA GLU A 82 11.57 4.51 12.61
C GLU A 82 12.30 4.37 13.95
N ASP A 83 12.88 3.22 14.16
CA ASP A 83 13.69 2.93 15.34
C ASP A 83 14.85 2.02 14.97
N GLU A 84 16.08 2.43 15.31
CA GLU A 84 17.30 1.68 15.06
C GLU A 84 17.46 1.14 13.62
N GLY A 85 17.10 1.94 12.61
CA GLY A 85 17.21 1.58 11.21
C GLY A 85 16.09 0.65 10.71
N VAL A 86 15.02 0.56 11.46
CA VAL A 86 13.82 -0.22 11.11
C VAL A 86 12.65 0.73 10.96
N THR A 87 11.99 0.68 9.81
CA THR A 87 10.71 1.36 9.60
C THR A 87 9.57 0.43 9.99
N VAL A 88 8.68 0.92 10.83
CA VAL A 88 7.46 0.23 11.26
C VAL A 88 6.26 1.03 10.82
N LEU A 89 5.37 0.40 10.05
CA LEU A 89 4.12 0.99 9.59
C LEU A 89 2.97 0.07 9.98
N ARG A 90 1.99 0.60 10.69
CA ARG A 90 0.72 -0.08 10.95
C ARG A 90 -0.39 0.70 10.30
N PHE A 91 -1.16 0.03 9.49
CA PHE A 91 -2.27 0.62 8.74
C PHE A 91 -3.42 -0.36 8.64
N ARG A 92 -4.56 0.14 8.24
CA ARG A 92 -5.76 -0.64 7.96
C ARG A 92 -6.33 -0.24 6.61
N ARG A 93 -7.02 -1.17 5.98
CA ARG A 93 -7.63 -0.99 4.68
C ARG A 93 -9.14 -1.15 4.79
N LYS A 94 -9.89 -0.37 4.04
CA LYS A 94 -11.32 -0.61 3.85
C LYS A 94 -11.54 -1.96 3.20
N ILE A 95 -12.49 -2.75 3.71
CA ILE A 95 -12.80 -4.08 3.15
C ILE A 95 -13.32 -3.95 1.74
N GLU A 96 -14.15 -2.94 1.51
CA GLU A 96 -14.67 -2.62 0.20
C GLU A 96 -14.48 -1.13 -0.07
N THR A 97 -13.83 -0.86 -1.19
CA THR A 97 -13.60 0.48 -1.68
C THR A 97 -14.56 0.76 -2.83
N CYS A 98 -14.92 2.03 -3.02
CA CYS A 98 -15.72 2.42 -4.17
C CYS A 98 -14.87 2.62 -5.43
N ASP A 99 -13.56 2.50 -5.31
CA ASP A 99 -12.61 2.57 -6.42
C ASP A 99 -12.41 1.19 -7.06
N ARG A 100 -13.38 0.78 -7.89
CA ARG A 100 -13.35 -0.53 -8.54
C ARG A 100 -12.33 -0.65 -9.65
N ASP A 101 -11.86 0.48 -10.16
CA ASP A 101 -10.92 0.49 -11.29
C ASP A 101 -9.49 0.20 -10.84
N PHE A 102 -9.15 0.53 -9.60
CA PHE A 102 -7.78 0.48 -9.09
C PHE A 102 -7.61 -0.37 -7.84
N ASP A 103 -8.62 -0.46 -6.99
CA ASP A 103 -8.55 -1.23 -5.76
C ASP A 103 -9.09 -2.65 -5.96
N LEU A 104 -8.36 -3.62 -5.44
CA LEU A 104 -8.83 -4.99 -5.37
C LEU A 104 -9.70 -5.18 -4.12
N PRO A 105 -10.95 -5.62 -4.26
CA PRO A 105 -11.77 -5.95 -3.10
C PRO A 105 -11.14 -7.11 -2.33
N VAL A 106 -11.18 -7.03 -1.01
CA VAL A 106 -10.79 -8.16 -0.16
C VAL A 106 -11.91 -9.19 -0.23
N THR A 107 -11.64 -10.27 -0.94
CA THR A 107 -12.56 -11.39 -1.13
C THR A 107 -11.97 -12.66 -0.51
N ASN A 108 -12.70 -13.78 -0.61
CA ASN A 108 -12.17 -15.08 -0.22
C ASN A 108 -11.18 -15.69 -1.23
N ASP A 109 -10.85 -14.94 -2.27
CA ASP A 109 -9.88 -15.37 -3.27
C ASP A 109 -8.45 -15.31 -2.74
N THR A 110 -7.59 -16.10 -3.34
CA THR A 110 -6.17 -16.09 -3.00
C THR A 110 -5.48 -14.87 -3.59
N PHE A 111 -4.86 -14.08 -2.75
CA PHE A 111 -4.00 -12.98 -3.15
C PHE A 111 -2.53 -13.36 -2.99
N ARG A 112 -1.70 -12.71 -3.79
CA ARG A 112 -0.27 -12.64 -3.57
C ARG A 112 0.05 -11.33 -2.90
N VAL A 113 0.86 -11.41 -1.87
CA VAL A 113 1.47 -10.22 -1.28
C VAL A 113 2.86 -10.06 -1.88
N ILE A 114 3.06 -8.95 -2.54
CA ILE A 114 4.35 -8.53 -3.07
C ILE A 114 4.82 -7.37 -2.21
N TRP A 115 6.05 -7.40 -1.78
CA TRP A 115 6.63 -6.36 -0.95
C TRP A 115 7.91 -5.82 -1.55
N ALA A 116 8.20 -4.57 -1.24
CA ALA A 116 9.37 -3.89 -1.72
C ALA A 116 9.80 -2.82 -0.74
N TYR A 117 11.04 -2.38 -0.82
CA TYR A 117 11.52 -1.25 -0.06
C TYR A 117 12.67 -0.55 -0.78
N SER A 118 12.94 0.68 -0.37
CA SER A 118 14.09 1.48 -0.77
C SER A 118 14.88 1.90 0.46
N GLU A 119 16.17 2.17 0.31
CA GLU A 119 17.00 2.70 1.39
C GLU A 119 16.79 4.20 1.65
N SER A 120 16.10 4.87 0.75
CA SER A 120 15.83 6.31 0.85
C SER A 120 14.35 6.62 0.75
N ASP A 121 13.94 7.69 1.41
CA ASP A 121 12.60 8.26 1.27
C ASP A 121 12.36 8.77 -0.16
N PRO A 122 11.09 8.88 -0.58
CA PRO A 122 10.76 9.57 -1.82
C PRO A 122 11.28 11.01 -1.77
N ARG A 123 11.85 11.47 -2.87
CA ARG A 123 12.24 12.86 -2.97
C ARG A 123 11.02 13.76 -2.84
N ALA A 124 11.19 14.94 -2.23
CA ALA A 124 10.12 15.91 -2.09
C ALA A 124 9.45 16.20 -3.44
N GLY A 125 8.14 16.00 -3.51
CA GLY A 125 7.36 16.16 -4.73
C GLY A 125 7.49 15.04 -5.77
N ALA A 126 8.27 13.99 -5.49
CA ALA A 126 8.38 12.81 -6.34
C ALA A 126 7.61 11.63 -5.74
N LEU A 127 7.04 10.81 -6.60
CA LEU A 127 6.46 9.53 -6.20
C LEU A 127 7.54 8.46 -6.08
N PRO A 128 7.35 7.47 -5.21
CA PRO A 128 8.21 6.30 -5.19
C PRO A 128 8.25 5.63 -6.56
N VAL A 129 9.43 5.23 -7.00
CA VAL A 129 9.60 4.54 -8.28
C VAL A 129 9.84 3.07 -8.02
N TRP A 130 8.93 2.22 -8.50
CA TRP A 130 9.01 0.78 -8.29
C TRP A 130 10.26 0.15 -8.89
N SER A 131 10.83 0.76 -9.92
CA SER A 131 12.10 0.31 -10.53
C SER A 131 13.33 0.59 -9.65
N ASP A 132 13.20 1.45 -8.65
CA ASP A 132 14.27 1.75 -7.67
C ASP A 132 14.33 0.71 -6.54
N LEU A 133 13.72 -0.46 -6.76
CA LEU A 133 13.69 -1.54 -5.80
C LEU A 133 15.07 -2.15 -5.57
N GLU A 134 15.50 -2.13 -4.35
CA GLU A 134 16.69 -2.86 -3.95
C GLU A 134 16.38 -4.33 -3.67
N ARG A 135 15.19 -4.62 -3.20
CA ARG A 135 14.69 -5.98 -3.02
C ARG A 135 13.18 -6.06 -3.17
N ALA A 136 12.73 -7.04 -3.91
CA ALA A 136 11.34 -7.41 -3.98
C ALA A 136 11.18 -8.89 -3.60
N GLY A 137 10.15 -9.18 -2.85
CA GLY A 137 9.77 -10.53 -2.50
C GLY A 137 8.27 -10.72 -2.66
N GLY A 138 7.83 -11.97 -2.70
CA GLY A 138 6.42 -12.30 -2.78
C GLY A 138 6.07 -13.54 -1.98
N ARG A 139 4.92 -13.53 -1.35
CA ARG A 139 4.36 -14.66 -0.63
C ARG A 139 2.90 -14.84 -1.00
N HIS A 140 2.46 -16.08 -1.07
CA HIS A 140 1.05 -16.41 -1.12
C HIS A 140 0.46 -16.35 0.29
N ILE A 141 -0.68 -15.75 0.40
CA ILE A 141 -1.51 -15.81 1.59
C ILE A 141 -2.77 -16.59 1.24
#